data_dbe74e55e3ea3e6067719929e83c4e3a
#
_entry.id   dbe74e55e3ea3e6067719929e83c4e3a
#
_cell.length_a   1.000
_cell.length_b   1.000
_cell.length_c   1.000
_cell.angle_alpha   90.00
_cell.angle_beta   90.00
_cell.angle_gamma   90.00
#
_symmetry.space_group_name_H-M   'P 1'
#
loop_
_entity.id
_entity.type
_entity.pdbx_description
1 polymer ?
#
loop_
_entity_poly.entity_id
_entity_poly.type
_entity_poly.pdbx_seq_one_letter_code
_entity_poly.pdbx_strand_id
1 'polypeptide(L)'
;MFPDPETPTRRVAGLARSLPFMQALHGQTVVIVDGGAASDAHTRSAFAQDVALLALTGIHPIVIQSIPTASGAQSVHATHAAMAGVNHELVRLIGSHGARAIGIDGHDGGLLVASAESDHANTSQVARLDVTALNAFLDNGLVPVVMPVAPDDAGRDCLLRPERLGSLLAQRTCAVSLVMMVDKGLLHELGELAGLYGITELEQWLAEHPAADAAPCVRDALDALAHGVQNVHLADIGQPESLIDELLTEEGSGVVFCRRGNTDLLSETRRYFADSACVLRDGFSVEQKPVVRF
;
A
#
# COMPACT_ATOMS: atom_id res chain seq x y z
N MET A 1 -19.00 21.20 -26.54
CA MET A 1 -18.38 20.00 -27.06
C MET A 1 -18.49 18.98 -25.94
N PHE A 2 -19.47 18.11 -25.99
CA PHE A 2 -19.68 17.08 -24.96
C PHE A 2 -18.58 16.05 -25.13
N PRO A 3 -17.95 15.56 -24.04
CA PRO A 3 -16.98 14.47 -24.13
C PRO A 3 -17.68 13.26 -24.74
N ASP A 4 -16.97 12.59 -25.64
CA ASP A 4 -17.39 11.36 -26.32
C ASP A 4 -17.89 10.36 -25.26
N PRO A 5 -19.12 9.87 -25.34
CA PRO A 5 -19.60 8.89 -24.37
C PRO A 5 -18.80 7.62 -24.60
N GLU A 6 -17.79 7.37 -23.75
CA GLU A 6 -17.21 6.03 -23.66
C GLU A 6 -18.38 5.05 -23.59
N THR A 7 -18.44 4.17 -24.55
CA THR A 7 -19.59 3.27 -24.72
C THR A 7 -19.84 2.56 -23.40
N PRO A 8 -21.09 2.46 -22.89
CA PRO A 8 -21.45 1.81 -21.64
C PRO A 8 -20.80 0.43 -21.46
N THR A 9 -20.59 -0.26 -22.56
CA THR A 9 -19.92 -1.57 -22.64
C THR A 9 -18.46 -1.53 -22.17
N ARG A 10 -17.74 -0.43 -22.38
CA ARG A 10 -16.33 -0.31 -21.99
C ARG A 10 -16.15 -0.09 -20.50
N ARG A 11 -17.06 0.67 -19.86
CA ARG A 11 -17.08 0.90 -18.41
C ARG A 11 -17.45 -0.37 -17.63
N VAL A 12 -18.44 -1.10 -18.10
CA VAL A 12 -18.85 -2.38 -17.51
C VAL A 12 -17.75 -3.43 -17.66
N ALA A 13 -17.05 -3.45 -18.80
CA ALA A 13 -15.92 -4.35 -19.01
C ALA A 13 -14.74 -4.06 -18.06
N GLY A 14 -14.49 -2.80 -17.71
CA GLY A 14 -13.48 -2.43 -16.72
C GLY A 14 -13.79 -3.00 -15.34
N LEU A 15 -15.02 -2.78 -14.84
CA LEU A 15 -15.47 -3.34 -13.56
C LEU A 15 -15.43 -4.88 -13.54
N ALA A 16 -15.82 -5.52 -14.63
CA ALA A 16 -15.79 -6.98 -14.72
C ALA A 16 -14.36 -7.55 -14.66
N ARG A 17 -13.38 -6.81 -15.15
CA ARG A 17 -11.96 -7.20 -15.07
C ARG A 17 -11.39 -7.03 -13.66
N SER A 18 -11.81 -6.01 -12.92
CA SER A 18 -11.35 -5.74 -11.54
C SER A 18 -12.00 -6.66 -10.51
N LEU A 19 -13.17 -7.23 -10.79
CA LEU A 19 -13.93 -8.04 -9.85
C LEU A 19 -13.16 -9.24 -9.26
N PRO A 20 -12.39 -10.01 -10.03
CA PRO A 20 -11.59 -11.12 -9.49
C PRO A 20 -10.54 -10.66 -8.47
N PHE A 21 -9.88 -9.51 -8.72
CA PHE A 21 -8.91 -8.93 -7.80
C PHE A 21 -9.58 -8.46 -6.52
N MET A 22 -10.74 -7.80 -6.62
CA MET A 22 -11.54 -7.40 -5.47
C MET A 22 -11.95 -8.62 -4.63
N GLN A 23 -12.35 -9.72 -5.26
CA GLN A 23 -12.70 -10.96 -4.56
C GLN A 23 -11.49 -11.60 -3.88
N ALA A 24 -10.34 -11.63 -4.52
CA ALA A 24 -9.11 -12.19 -3.94
C ALA A 24 -8.59 -11.37 -2.75
N LEU A 25 -8.77 -10.05 -2.78
CA LEU A 25 -8.34 -9.14 -1.73
C LEU A 25 -9.42 -8.89 -0.65
N HIS A 26 -10.65 -9.34 -0.86
CA HIS A 26 -11.74 -9.17 0.11
C HIS A 26 -11.39 -9.81 1.46
N GLY A 27 -11.51 -9.04 2.54
CA GLY A 27 -11.12 -9.46 3.89
C GLY A 27 -9.62 -9.52 4.14
N GLN A 28 -8.78 -9.17 3.15
CA GLN A 28 -7.33 -9.15 3.30
C GLN A 28 -6.83 -7.77 3.74
N THR A 29 -5.76 -7.77 4.52
CA THR A 29 -5.08 -6.53 4.91
C THR A 29 -4.09 -6.12 3.83
N VAL A 30 -4.11 -4.84 3.47
CA VAL A 30 -3.16 -4.18 2.57
C VAL A 30 -2.57 -2.98 3.30
N VAL A 31 -1.25 -2.94 3.43
CA VAL A 31 -0.55 -1.79 4.02
C VAL A 31 -0.10 -0.86 2.89
N ILE A 32 -0.36 0.43 3.04
CA ILE A 32 -0.11 1.45 2.01
C ILE A 32 0.72 2.57 2.63
N VAL A 33 1.91 2.83 2.10
CA VAL A 33 2.73 4.00 2.44
C VAL A 33 2.40 5.09 1.43
N ASP A 34 1.96 6.26 1.90
CA ASP A 34 1.40 7.32 1.04
C ASP A 34 2.42 8.06 0.18
N GLY A 35 3.74 7.82 0.38
CA GLY A 35 4.83 8.36 -0.43
C GLY A 35 4.89 9.89 -0.53
N GLY A 36 4.11 10.62 0.28
CA GLY A 36 3.97 12.07 0.19
C GLY A 36 2.78 12.53 -0.65
N ALA A 37 1.78 11.66 -0.89
CA ALA A 37 0.48 12.00 -1.51
C ALA A 37 -0.16 13.24 -0.87
N ALA A 38 0.23 13.52 0.37
CA ALA A 38 -0.18 14.68 1.11
C ALA A 38 0.42 16.02 0.59
N SER A 39 1.32 16.01 -0.39
CA SER A 39 2.06 17.21 -0.81
C SER A 39 1.18 18.26 -1.51
N ASP A 40 0.20 17.83 -2.29
CA ASP A 40 -0.79 18.73 -2.89
C ASP A 40 -2.23 18.23 -2.66
N ALA A 41 -3.20 19.17 -2.72
CA ALA A 41 -4.59 18.88 -2.38
C ALA A 41 -5.28 17.94 -3.38
N HIS A 42 -4.89 17.98 -4.66
CA HIS A 42 -5.50 17.15 -5.71
C HIS A 42 -5.07 15.69 -5.56
N THR A 43 -3.77 15.45 -5.50
CA THR A 43 -3.16 14.12 -5.29
C THR A 43 -3.67 13.50 -3.98
N ARG A 44 -3.74 14.29 -2.91
CA ARG A 44 -4.30 13.83 -1.62
C ARG A 44 -5.75 13.39 -1.73
N SER A 45 -6.58 14.15 -2.44
CA SER A 45 -7.99 13.81 -2.63
C SER A 45 -8.17 12.54 -3.47
N ALA A 46 -7.39 12.38 -4.54
CA ALA A 46 -7.41 11.18 -5.37
C ALA A 46 -6.96 9.94 -4.57
N PHE A 47 -5.85 10.05 -3.84
CA PHE A 47 -5.37 8.98 -2.97
C PHE A 47 -6.41 8.58 -1.90
N ALA A 48 -7.04 9.57 -1.25
CA ALA A 48 -8.09 9.31 -0.27
C ALA A 48 -9.32 8.59 -0.89
N GLN A 49 -9.66 8.91 -2.12
CA GLN A 49 -10.71 8.24 -2.89
C GLN A 49 -10.35 6.78 -3.14
N ASP A 50 -9.12 6.50 -3.57
CA ASP A 50 -8.61 5.15 -3.82
C ASP A 50 -8.65 4.30 -2.55
N VAL A 51 -8.14 4.84 -1.43
CA VAL A 51 -8.18 4.16 -0.13
C VAL A 51 -9.63 3.88 0.32
N ALA A 52 -10.53 4.85 0.13
CA ALA A 52 -11.93 4.65 0.46
C ALA A 52 -12.58 3.56 -0.40
N LEU A 53 -12.26 3.52 -1.70
CA LEU A 53 -12.75 2.47 -2.60
C LEU A 53 -12.29 1.08 -2.16
N LEU A 54 -11.01 0.91 -1.80
CA LEU A 54 -10.49 -0.35 -1.25
C LEU A 54 -11.27 -0.76 0.01
N ALA A 55 -11.45 0.15 0.95
CA ALA A 55 -12.21 -0.13 2.18
C ALA A 55 -13.67 -0.52 1.91
N LEU A 56 -14.34 0.19 1.00
CA LEU A 56 -15.75 -0.06 0.63
C LEU A 56 -15.94 -1.39 -0.13
N THR A 57 -14.89 -1.91 -0.77
CA THR A 57 -14.91 -3.24 -1.41
C THR A 57 -14.60 -4.37 -0.44
N GLY A 58 -14.42 -4.06 0.85
CA GLY A 58 -14.15 -5.05 1.90
C GLY A 58 -12.68 -5.44 2.05
N ILE A 59 -11.77 -4.70 1.45
CA ILE A 59 -10.33 -4.79 1.72
C ILE A 59 -10.05 -4.01 3.02
N HIS A 60 -9.05 -4.42 3.78
CA HIS A 60 -8.66 -3.79 5.04
C HIS A 60 -7.39 -2.93 4.85
N PRO A 61 -7.47 -1.68 4.36
CA PRO A 61 -6.31 -0.84 4.18
C PRO A 61 -5.80 -0.27 5.51
N ILE A 62 -4.48 -0.26 5.68
CA ILE A 62 -3.73 0.49 6.69
C ILE A 62 -2.89 1.52 5.94
N VAL A 63 -3.09 2.79 6.20
CA VAL A 63 -2.33 3.86 5.55
C VAL A 63 -1.22 4.34 6.48
N ILE A 64 0.00 4.45 5.98
CA ILE A 64 1.13 5.06 6.67
C ILE A 64 1.44 6.38 6.01
N GLN A 65 1.34 7.43 6.77
CA GLN A 65 1.59 8.78 6.31
C GLN A 65 3.09 9.00 6.14
N SER A 66 3.49 9.66 5.06
CA SER A 66 4.86 10.11 4.85
C SER A 66 5.19 11.35 5.69
N ILE A 67 6.48 11.52 5.96
CA ILE A 67 6.98 12.72 6.63
C ILE A 67 7.00 13.87 5.62
N PRO A 68 6.38 15.03 5.91
CA PRO A 68 6.41 16.17 5.01
C PRO A 68 7.84 16.64 4.74
N THR A 69 8.20 16.78 3.47
CA THR A 69 9.54 17.24 3.05
C THR A 69 9.76 18.74 3.26
N ALA A 70 8.74 19.47 3.69
CA ALA A 70 8.81 20.91 3.88
C ALA A 70 9.72 21.29 5.03
N SER A 71 10.86 21.84 4.63
CA SER A 71 11.67 22.81 5.33
C SER A 71 12.57 22.35 6.46
N GLY A 72 13.88 22.34 6.19
CA GLY A 72 14.95 22.69 7.12
C GLY A 72 14.85 22.02 8.49
N ALA A 73 15.91 21.93 9.26
CA ALA A 73 15.98 21.28 10.57
C ALA A 73 14.85 21.70 11.55
N GLN A 74 13.63 21.20 11.32
CA GLN A 74 12.54 21.32 12.28
C GLN A 74 12.74 20.31 13.41
N SER A 75 12.33 20.69 14.61
CA SER A 75 12.31 19.74 15.72
C SER A 75 11.31 18.62 15.45
N VAL A 76 11.54 17.42 15.99
CA VAL A 76 10.61 16.29 15.90
C VAL A 76 9.19 16.70 16.31
N HIS A 77 9.06 17.49 17.37
CA HIS A 77 7.78 18.02 17.83
C HIS A 77 7.07 18.90 16.79
N ALA A 78 7.81 19.80 16.09
CA ALA A 78 7.22 20.62 15.04
C ALA A 78 6.79 19.78 13.83
N THR A 79 7.57 18.77 13.47
CA THR A 79 7.23 17.81 12.42
C THR A 79 5.99 17.02 12.81
N HIS A 80 5.91 16.49 14.03
CA HIS A 80 4.74 15.76 14.54
C HIS A 80 3.48 16.64 14.49
N ALA A 81 3.54 17.90 14.94
CA ALA A 81 2.41 18.81 14.88
C ALA A 81 1.94 19.09 13.42
N ALA A 82 2.87 19.25 12.49
CA ALA A 82 2.55 19.42 11.08
C ALA A 82 1.89 18.16 10.49
N MET A 83 2.41 16.99 10.84
CA MET A 83 1.84 15.70 10.40
C MET A 83 0.43 15.48 10.93
N ALA A 84 0.13 15.86 12.17
CA ALA A 84 -1.20 15.73 12.76
C ALA A 84 -2.27 16.49 11.94
N GLY A 85 -1.93 17.69 11.43
CA GLY A 85 -2.84 18.44 10.56
C GLY A 85 -3.13 17.72 9.23
N VAL A 86 -2.10 17.17 8.60
CA VAL A 86 -2.23 16.40 7.35
C VAL A 86 -2.98 15.09 7.59
N ASN A 87 -2.69 14.40 8.69
CA ASN A 87 -3.39 13.18 9.10
C ASN A 87 -4.89 13.41 9.25
N HIS A 88 -5.25 14.45 9.99
CA HIS A 88 -6.66 14.83 10.17
C HIS A 88 -7.35 15.14 8.84
N GLU A 89 -6.68 15.83 7.93
CA GLU A 89 -7.23 16.11 6.61
C GLU A 89 -7.42 14.83 5.79
N LEU A 90 -6.47 13.90 5.80
CA LEU A 90 -6.58 12.64 5.10
C LEU A 90 -7.73 11.78 5.64
N VAL A 91 -7.88 11.68 6.97
CA VAL A 91 -9.02 11.02 7.62
C VAL A 91 -10.35 11.65 7.18
N ARG A 92 -10.42 12.98 7.14
CA ARG A 92 -11.61 13.69 6.68
C ARG A 92 -11.93 13.42 5.21
N LEU A 93 -10.92 13.38 4.35
CA LEU A 93 -11.08 13.10 2.92
C LEU A 93 -11.56 11.66 2.69
N ILE A 94 -10.94 10.67 3.34
CA ILE A 94 -11.40 9.27 3.27
C ILE A 94 -12.87 9.18 3.73
N GLY A 95 -13.22 9.89 4.81
CA GLY A 95 -14.59 9.98 5.29
C GLY A 95 -15.56 10.61 4.29
N SER A 96 -15.13 11.63 3.55
CA SER A 96 -15.97 12.29 2.53
C SER A 96 -16.25 11.37 1.32
N HIS A 97 -15.43 10.34 1.10
CA HIS A 97 -15.63 9.31 0.08
C HIS A 97 -16.39 8.08 0.60
N GLY A 98 -16.90 8.13 1.85
CA GLY A 98 -17.83 7.12 2.40
C GLY A 98 -17.19 6.01 3.23
N ALA A 99 -15.86 5.93 3.34
CA ALA A 99 -15.18 5.02 4.24
C ALA A 99 -14.97 5.65 5.63
N ARG A 100 -14.81 4.82 6.66
CA ARG A 100 -14.56 5.28 8.02
C ARG A 100 -13.07 5.20 8.31
N ALA A 101 -12.43 6.30 8.69
CA ALA A 101 -11.01 6.33 8.99
C ALA A 101 -10.72 6.88 10.40
N ILE A 102 -9.56 6.53 10.94
CA ILE A 102 -9.05 7.00 12.23
C ILE A 102 -7.58 7.34 12.10
N GLY A 103 -7.18 8.54 12.57
CA GLY A 103 -5.78 8.93 12.66
C GLY A 103 -5.18 8.47 13.98
N ILE A 104 -3.99 7.89 13.93
CA ILE A 104 -3.26 7.40 15.10
C ILE A 104 -1.76 7.60 14.93
N ASP A 105 -1.02 7.53 16.04
CA ASP A 105 0.43 7.48 16.06
C ASP A 105 0.95 6.38 17.00
N GLY A 106 2.26 6.32 17.22
CA GLY A 106 2.87 5.29 18.04
C GLY A 106 2.47 5.30 19.51
N HIS A 107 2.00 6.44 20.04
CA HIS A 107 1.52 6.55 21.43
C HIS A 107 0.18 5.86 21.64
N ASP A 108 -0.66 5.85 20.59
CA ASP A 108 -2.03 5.38 20.67
C ASP A 108 -2.08 3.87 20.93
N GLY A 109 -2.69 3.50 22.04
CA GLY A 109 -2.81 2.09 22.45
C GLY A 109 -1.49 1.37 22.67
N GLY A 110 -0.36 2.09 22.76
CA GLY A 110 0.97 1.48 22.86
C GLY A 110 1.42 0.80 21.59
N LEU A 111 0.96 1.28 20.44
CA LEU A 111 1.21 0.71 19.12
C LEU A 111 2.71 0.55 18.83
N LEU A 112 3.52 1.58 19.11
CA LEU A 112 4.94 1.61 18.76
C LEU A 112 5.80 2.12 19.92
N VAL A 113 7.01 1.58 20.02
CA VAL A 113 8.11 2.16 20.78
C VAL A 113 9.32 2.24 19.87
N ALA A 114 9.92 3.41 19.80
CA ALA A 114 11.13 3.65 19.02
C ALA A 114 12.38 3.25 19.82
N SER A 115 13.44 2.84 19.13
CA SER A 115 14.77 2.72 19.70
C SER A 115 15.37 4.12 19.91
N ALA A 116 16.18 4.28 20.96
CA ALA A 116 16.94 5.51 21.17
C ALA A 116 18.04 5.72 20.12
N GLU A 117 18.39 4.68 19.35
CA GLU A 117 19.37 4.77 18.28
C GLU A 117 18.70 5.33 17.01
N SER A 118 19.23 6.44 16.50
CA SER A 118 18.84 6.99 15.21
C SER A 118 19.74 6.46 14.09
N ASP A 119 19.18 6.29 12.92
CA ASP A 119 19.94 6.02 11.70
C ASP A 119 20.52 7.32 11.09
N HIS A 120 21.21 7.18 9.95
CA HIS A 120 21.83 8.31 9.25
C HIS A 120 20.84 9.36 8.72
N ALA A 121 19.55 9.07 8.71
CA ALA A 121 18.46 9.94 8.24
C ALA A 121 17.72 10.66 9.38
N ASN A 122 18.26 10.65 10.62
CA ASN A 122 17.59 11.14 11.82
C ASN A 122 16.24 10.46 12.12
N THR A 123 16.06 9.23 11.64
CA THR A 123 14.93 8.39 11.98
C THR A 123 15.38 7.28 12.94
N SER A 124 14.52 6.92 13.87
CA SER A 124 14.76 5.84 14.83
C SER A 124 14.29 4.51 14.28
N GLN A 125 14.86 3.42 14.81
CA GLN A 125 14.37 2.07 14.57
C GLN A 125 13.14 1.79 15.44
N VAL A 126 12.31 0.83 15.03
CA VAL A 126 11.21 0.33 15.86
C VAL A 126 11.75 -0.72 16.82
N ALA A 127 11.64 -0.46 18.13
CA ALA A 127 12.04 -1.38 19.17
C ALA A 127 10.90 -2.36 19.56
N ARG A 128 9.66 -1.87 19.57
CA ARG A 128 8.47 -2.69 19.86
C ARG A 128 7.29 -2.25 18.99
N LEU A 129 6.50 -3.21 18.55
CA LEU A 129 5.29 -3.02 17.77
C LEU A 129 4.19 -3.97 18.29
N ASP A 130 3.06 -3.40 18.73
CA ASP A 130 1.86 -4.12 19.15
C ASP A 130 0.66 -3.71 18.27
N VAL A 131 0.23 -4.61 17.42
CA VAL A 131 -0.86 -4.37 16.45
C VAL A 131 -2.26 -4.66 16.99
N THR A 132 -2.41 -4.93 18.29
CA THR A 132 -3.70 -5.31 18.88
C THR A 132 -4.77 -4.24 18.65
N ALA A 133 -4.44 -2.97 18.90
CA ALA A 133 -5.37 -1.86 18.66
C ALA A 133 -5.68 -1.69 17.16
N LEU A 134 -4.67 -1.84 16.30
CA LEU A 134 -4.83 -1.78 14.84
C LEU A 134 -5.82 -2.84 14.33
N ASN A 135 -5.65 -4.09 14.76
CA ASN A 135 -6.55 -5.18 14.38
C ASN A 135 -7.99 -4.90 14.83
N ALA A 136 -8.17 -4.35 16.05
CA ALA A 136 -9.50 -3.97 16.52
C ALA A 136 -10.15 -2.87 15.66
N PHE A 137 -9.40 -1.94 15.10
CA PHE A 137 -9.92 -0.95 14.15
C PHE A 137 -10.32 -1.59 12.82
N LEU A 138 -9.50 -2.47 12.27
CA LEU A 138 -9.79 -3.20 11.03
C LEU A 138 -11.04 -4.07 11.17
N ASP A 139 -11.15 -4.82 12.28
CA ASP A 139 -12.32 -5.68 12.58
C ASP A 139 -13.63 -4.87 12.66
N ASN A 140 -13.55 -3.58 12.97
CA ASN A 140 -14.68 -2.67 13.01
C ASN A 140 -14.87 -1.84 11.71
N GLY A 141 -14.14 -2.19 10.64
CA GLY A 141 -14.24 -1.53 9.34
C GLY A 141 -13.74 -0.08 9.35
N LEU A 142 -12.76 0.22 10.20
CA LEU A 142 -12.08 1.51 10.22
C LEU A 142 -10.76 1.38 9.45
N VAL A 143 -10.41 2.44 8.72
CA VAL A 143 -9.12 2.60 8.05
C VAL A 143 -8.16 3.33 8.99
N PRO A 144 -7.14 2.67 9.56
CA PRO A 144 -6.12 3.37 10.34
C PRO A 144 -5.21 4.20 9.42
N VAL A 145 -4.99 5.46 9.79
CA VAL A 145 -4.01 6.35 9.16
C VAL A 145 -2.92 6.65 10.18
N VAL A 146 -1.78 5.98 10.03
CA VAL A 146 -0.71 5.92 11.01
C VAL A 146 0.34 6.99 10.73
N MET A 147 0.60 7.87 11.67
CA MET A 147 1.75 8.78 11.63
C MET A 147 3.02 8.03 12.07
N PRO A 148 4.15 8.15 11.34
CA PRO A 148 5.41 7.49 11.68
C PRO A 148 6.15 8.23 12.80
N VAL A 149 5.50 8.38 13.94
CA VAL A 149 6.02 8.97 15.18
C VAL A 149 5.77 8.00 16.32
N ALA A 150 6.77 7.78 17.16
CA ALA A 150 6.65 6.91 18.33
C ALA A 150 7.48 7.42 19.50
N PRO A 151 7.08 7.17 20.77
CA PRO A 151 7.94 7.45 21.91
C PRO A 151 9.11 6.48 21.95
N ASP A 152 10.26 6.95 22.44
CA ASP A 152 11.33 6.09 22.95
C ASP A 152 11.02 5.64 24.41
N ASP A 153 11.90 4.82 24.99
CA ASP A 153 11.76 4.37 26.38
C ASP A 153 11.80 5.52 27.43
N ALA A 154 12.28 6.70 27.04
CA ALA A 154 12.26 7.90 27.86
C ALA A 154 11.02 8.79 27.60
N GLY A 155 10.11 8.36 26.74
CA GLY A 155 8.90 9.10 26.36
C GLY A 155 9.16 10.27 25.40
N ARG A 156 10.30 10.32 24.71
CA ARG A 156 10.63 11.36 23.74
C ARG A 156 10.13 10.93 22.35
N ASP A 157 9.49 11.84 21.62
CA ASP A 157 9.06 11.60 20.26
C ASP A 157 10.24 11.34 19.33
N CYS A 158 10.13 10.28 18.55
CA CYS A 158 11.08 9.90 17.52
C CYS A 158 10.34 9.74 16.18
N LEU A 159 10.96 10.19 15.10
CA LEU A 159 10.47 9.95 13.74
C LEU A 159 10.91 8.57 13.28
N LEU A 160 10.05 7.88 12.59
CA LEU A 160 10.30 6.57 11.98
C LEU A 160 10.30 6.72 10.45
N ARG A 161 11.04 5.89 9.73
CA ARG A 161 10.94 5.84 8.28
C ARG A 161 9.59 5.20 7.89
N PRO A 162 8.77 5.90 7.07
CA PRO A 162 7.45 5.39 6.69
C PRO A 162 7.51 4.02 5.99
N GLU A 163 8.46 3.84 5.06
CA GLU A 163 8.64 2.60 4.32
C GLU A 163 9.02 1.44 5.24
N ARG A 164 9.95 1.71 6.19
CA ARG A 164 10.34 0.72 7.19
C ARG A 164 9.19 0.36 8.12
N LEU A 165 8.42 1.34 8.57
CA LEU A 165 7.22 1.11 9.35
C LEU A 165 6.20 0.30 8.56
N GLY A 166 6.03 0.59 7.27
CA GLY A 166 5.18 -0.14 6.34
C GLY A 166 5.53 -1.61 6.26
N SER A 167 6.81 -1.91 6.04
CA SER A 167 7.32 -3.29 6.03
C SER A 167 7.00 -4.02 7.33
N LEU A 168 7.26 -3.40 8.49
CA LEU A 168 7.02 -4.02 9.80
C LEU A 168 5.52 -4.21 10.10
N LEU A 169 4.68 -3.23 9.78
CA LEU A 169 3.23 -3.35 9.96
C LEU A 169 2.66 -4.43 9.04
N ALA A 170 3.10 -4.50 7.78
CA ALA A 170 2.66 -5.55 6.86
C ALA A 170 2.99 -6.95 7.37
N GLN A 171 4.18 -7.15 7.93
CA GLN A 171 4.58 -8.41 8.55
C GLN A 171 3.71 -8.76 9.76
N ARG A 172 3.48 -7.80 10.67
CA ARG A 172 2.79 -8.02 11.94
C ARG A 172 1.28 -8.18 11.82
N THR A 173 0.68 -7.55 10.80
CA THR A 173 -0.75 -7.68 10.50
C THR A 173 -1.04 -8.81 9.50
N CYS A 174 -0.02 -9.56 9.10
CA CYS A 174 -0.12 -10.61 8.07
C CYS A 174 -0.75 -10.06 6.77
N ALA A 175 -0.39 -8.84 6.39
CA ALA A 175 -0.89 -8.22 5.17
C ALA A 175 -0.50 -9.04 3.94
N VAL A 176 -1.43 -9.19 3.00
CA VAL A 176 -1.18 -9.88 1.73
C VAL A 176 -0.29 -9.05 0.82
N SER A 177 -0.43 -7.73 0.88
CA SER A 177 0.34 -6.79 0.07
C SER A 177 0.81 -5.58 0.90
N LEU A 178 2.00 -5.11 0.55
CA LEU A 178 2.52 -3.79 0.92
C LEU A 178 2.59 -2.94 -0.34
N VAL A 179 1.98 -1.76 -0.34
CA VAL A 179 2.07 -0.80 -1.43
C VAL A 179 2.87 0.40 -0.95
N MET A 180 3.91 0.76 -1.67
CA MET A 180 4.68 1.98 -1.45
C MET A 180 4.41 2.92 -2.62
N MET A 181 3.74 4.04 -2.34
CA MET A 181 3.57 5.11 -3.32
C MET A 181 4.89 5.86 -3.42
N VAL A 182 5.46 5.96 -4.62
CA VAL A 182 6.78 6.54 -4.86
C VAL A 182 6.72 7.54 -6.00
N ASP A 183 7.70 8.42 -6.08
CA ASP A 183 7.78 9.33 -7.22
C ASP A 183 8.27 8.62 -8.49
N LYS A 184 7.97 9.24 -9.63
CA LYS A 184 8.32 8.70 -10.95
C LYS A 184 9.83 8.54 -11.15
N GLY A 185 10.65 9.36 -10.47
CA GLY A 185 12.11 9.28 -10.55
C GLY A 185 12.60 7.96 -9.97
N LEU A 186 12.08 7.56 -8.81
CA LEU A 186 12.41 6.31 -8.16
C LEU A 186 11.93 5.10 -8.99
N LEU A 187 10.73 5.16 -9.57
CA LEU A 187 10.26 4.11 -10.50
C LEU A 187 11.13 4.02 -11.74
N HIS A 188 11.64 5.14 -12.26
CA HIS A 188 12.53 5.14 -13.42
C HIS A 188 13.90 4.53 -13.09
N GLU A 189 14.43 4.77 -11.89
CA GLU A 189 15.66 4.15 -11.42
C GLU A 189 15.54 2.61 -11.33
N LEU A 190 14.34 2.14 -10.98
CA LEU A 190 13.96 0.73 -10.98
C LEU A 190 13.53 0.19 -12.35
N GLY A 191 13.61 1.00 -13.39
CA GLY A 191 13.08 0.68 -14.73
C GLY A 191 13.69 -0.57 -15.38
N GLU A 192 14.90 -1.00 -14.97
CA GLU A 192 15.46 -2.30 -15.33
C GLU A 192 14.73 -3.46 -14.64
N LEU A 193 14.01 -3.15 -13.55
CA LEU A 193 13.13 -4.05 -12.80
C LEU A 193 11.66 -3.92 -13.24
N ALA A 194 11.36 -3.45 -14.47
CA ALA A 194 9.98 -3.39 -14.96
C ALA A 194 9.43 -4.81 -15.17
N GLY A 195 8.56 -5.28 -14.26
CA GLY A 195 7.97 -6.62 -14.30
C GLY A 195 7.80 -7.24 -12.92
N LEU A 196 7.82 -8.56 -12.88
CA LEU A 196 7.70 -9.39 -11.68
C LEU A 196 9.08 -9.89 -11.26
N TYR A 197 9.52 -9.49 -10.06
CA TYR A 197 10.81 -9.87 -9.51
C TYR A 197 10.67 -10.63 -8.20
N GLY A 198 11.46 -11.66 -8.04
CA GLY A 198 11.57 -12.41 -6.82
C GLY A 198 12.66 -11.86 -5.88
N ILE A 199 12.77 -12.48 -4.73
CA ILE A 199 13.76 -12.12 -3.69
C ILE A 199 15.19 -12.13 -4.25
N THR A 200 15.53 -13.16 -5.03
CA THR A 200 16.91 -13.34 -5.56
C THR A 200 17.32 -12.21 -6.51
N GLU A 201 16.41 -11.78 -7.37
CA GLU A 201 16.65 -10.69 -8.31
C GLU A 201 16.80 -9.34 -7.57
N LEU A 202 16.02 -9.14 -6.50
CA LEU A 202 16.14 -7.94 -5.66
C LEU A 202 17.45 -7.90 -4.87
N GLU A 203 17.90 -9.05 -4.33
CA GLU A 203 19.18 -9.18 -3.64
C GLU A 203 20.34 -8.88 -4.60
N GLN A 204 20.27 -9.39 -5.83
CA GLN A 204 21.26 -9.11 -6.86
C GLN A 204 21.28 -7.63 -7.23
N TRP A 205 20.10 -7.02 -7.47
CA TRP A 205 19.99 -5.60 -7.77
C TRP A 205 20.59 -4.73 -6.67
N LEU A 206 20.32 -5.03 -5.40
CA LEU A 206 20.91 -4.31 -4.25
C LEU A 206 22.44 -4.46 -4.17
N ALA A 207 22.96 -5.63 -4.53
CA ALA A 207 24.40 -5.86 -4.55
C ALA A 207 25.09 -5.04 -5.66
N GLU A 208 24.43 -4.84 -6.79
CA GLU A 208 24.92 -4.06 -7.92
C GLU A 208 24.72 -2.54 -7.72
N HIS A 209 23.65 -2.13 -6.98
CA HIS A 209 23.24 -0.73 -6.81
C HIS A 209 23.13 -0.32 -5.31
N PRO A 210 24.17 -0.52 -4.48
CA PRO A 210 24.05 -0.31 -3.03
C PRO A 210 23.81 1.15 -2.60
N ALA A 211 24.17 2.10 -3.47
CA ALA A 211 24.05 3.53 -3.23
C ALA A 211 22.92 4.21 -4.04
N ALA A 212 22.07 3.43 -4.72
CA ALA A 212 20.92 3.93 -5.45
C ALA A 212 19.91 4.58 -4.49
N ASP A 213 19.20 5.61 -4.93
CA ASP A 213 18.16 6.27 -4.13
C ASP A 213 17.00 5.31 -3.79
N ALA A 214 16.74 4.34 -4.68
CA ALA A 214 15.76 3.28 -4.47
C ALA A 214 16.21 2.18 -3.49
N ALA A 215 17.52 2.05 -3.19
CA ALA A 215 18.05 0.95 -2.38
C ALA A 215 17.41 0.80 -0.99
N PRO A 216 17.10 1.87 -0.23
CA PRO A 216 16.38 1.75 1.05
C PRO A 216 14.99 1.15 0.87
N CYS A 217 14.25 1.57 -0.15
CA CYS A 217 12.91 1.06 -0.45
C CYS A 217 12.95 -0.43 -0.84
N VAL A 218 13.91 -0.83 -1.68
CA VAL A 218 14.11 -2.24 -2.07
C VAL A 218 14.49 -3.10 -0.87
N ARG A 219 15.31 -2.61 0.08
CA ARG A 219 15.64 -3.35 1.31
C ARG A 219 14.41 -3.57 2.19
N ASP A 220 13.57 -2.55 2.35
CA ASP A 220 12.33 -2.67 3.14
C ASP A 220 11.33 -3.61 2.45
N ALA A 221 11.27 -3.61 1.12
CA ALA A 221 10.50 -4.57 0.33
C ALA A 221 11.00 -6.00 0.51
N LEU A 222 12.32 -6.23 0.42
CA LEU A 222 12.92 -7.53 0.68
C LEU A 222 12.61 -8.04 2.09
N ASP A 223 12.74 -7.18 3.09
CA ASP A 223 12.43 -7.55 4.47
C ASP A 223 10.95 -7.96 4.62
N ALA A 224 10.02 -7.24 4.00
CA ALA A 224 8.61 -7.59 4.00
C ALA A 224 8.36 -8.96 3.37
N LEU A 225 8.91 -9.21 2.18
CA LEU A 225 8.78 -10.48 1.45
C LEU A 225 9.38 -11.65 2.23
N ALA A 226 10.58 -11.48 2.81
CA ALA A 226 11.26 -12.50 3.59
C ALA A 226 10.44 -12.93 4.82
N HIS A 227 9.65 -12.01 5.39
CA HIS A 227 8.86 -12.24 6.60
C HIS A 227 7.36 -12.48 6.37
N GLY A 228 6.96 -12.81 5.15
CA GLY A 228 5.63 -13.38 4.92
C GLY A 228 4.67 -12.57 4.07
N VAL A 229 4.96 -11.30 3.80
CA VAL A 229 4.20 -10.51 2.82
C VAL A 229 4.36 -11.18 1.45
N GLN A 230 3.27 -11.32 0.71
CA GLN A 230 3.30 -12.04 -0.57
C GLN A 230 3.78 -11.15 -1.71
N ASN A 231 3.30 -9.91 -1.73
CA ASN A 231 3.62 -8.95 -2.78
C ASN A 231 3.99 -7.59 -2.18
N VAL A 232 4.98 -6.94 -2.78
CA VAL A 232 5.28 -5.53 -2.54
C VAL A 232 5.14 -4.79 -3.86
N HIS A 233 4.31 -3.76 -3.87
CA HIS A 233 4.01 -2.95 -5.04
C HIS A 233 4.65 -1.58 -4.88
N LEU A 234 5.22 -1.05 -5.95
CA LEU A 234 5.67 0.32 -6.06
C LEU A 234 4.80 1.02 -7.11
N ALA A 235 4.02 2.01 -6.71
CA ALA A 235 3.09 2.71 -7.58
C ALA A 235 3.41 4.21 -7.66
N ASP A 236 3.14 4.84 -8.82
CA ASP A 236 3.43 6.27 -9.04
C ASP A 236 2.43 7.14 -8.29
N ILE A 237 2.92 7.91 -7.32
CA ILE A 237 2.11 8.84 -6.54
C ILE A 237 1.57 10.01 -7.38
N GLY A 238 2.26 10.36 -8.46
CA GLY A 238 1.89 11.46 -9.35
C GLY A 238 0.72 11.13 -10.27
N GLN A 239 0.30 9.86 -10.34
CA GLN A 239 -0.80 9.43 -11.20
C GLN A 239 -2.06 9.19 -10.37
N PRO A 240 -3.18 9.89 -10.65
CA PRO A 240 -4.49 9.53 -10.09
C PRO A 240 -4.83 8.07 -10.41
N GLU A 241 -5.52 7.41 -9.48
CA GLU A 241 -5.97 6.02 -9.62
C GLU A 241 -4.85 4.96 -9.67
N SER A 242 -3.56 5.34 -9.57
CA SER A 242 -2.44 4.40 -9.67
C SER A 242 -2.48 3.30 -8.60
N LEU A 243 -2.97 3.61 -7.40
CA LEU A 243 -3.15 2.64 -6.33
C LEU A 243 -4.21 1.57 -6.70
N ILE A 244 -5.30 2.00 -7.31
CA ILE A 244 -6.37 1.11 -7.77
C ILE A 244 -5.93 0.31 -8.99
N ASP A 245 -5.28 0.97 -9.95
CA ASP A 245 -4.76 0.30 -11.14
C ASP A 245 -3.76 -0.80 -10.76
N GLU A 246 -2.88 -0.53 -9.80
CA GLU A 246 -1.88 -1.48 -9.35
C GLU A 246 -2.48 -2.70 -8.64
N LEU A 247 -3.49 -2.49 -7.79
CA LEU A 247 -4.06 -3.56 -6.98
C LEU A 247 -5.22 -4.31 -7.65
N LEU A 248 -5.97 -3.64 -8.52
CA LEU A 248 -7.24 -4.15 -9.03
C LEU A 248 -7.27 -4.34 -10.55
N THR A 249 -6.12 -4.22 -11.23
CA THR A 249 -6.02 -4.50 -12.67
C THR A 249 -4.95 -5.54 -12.98
N GLU A 250 -5.11 -6.19 -14.12
CA GLU A 250 -4.16 -7.20 -14.61
C GLU A 250 -2.82 -6.57 -15.04
N GLU A 251 -2.89 -5.37 -15.61
CA GLU A 251 -1.75 -4.70 -16.21
C GLU A 251 -0.87 -4.02 -15.16
N GLY A 252 -1.51 -3.50 -14.08
CA GLY A 252 -0.85 -2.67 -13.08
C GLY A 252 -0.28 -1.37 -13.67
N SER A 253 0.20 -0.47 -12.83
CA SER A 253 0.83 0.79 -13.27
C SER A 253 2.23 0.98 -12.72
N GLY A 254 2.73 0.02 -11.94
CA GLY A 254 3.98 0.10 -11.19
C GLY A 254 4.90 -1.10 -11.35
N VAL A 255 5.68 -1.35 -10.31
CA VAL A 255 6.61 -2.49 -10.20
C VAL A 255 6.16 -3.40 -9.08
N VAL A 256 6.15 -4.71 -9.30
CA VAL A 256 5.74 -5.71 -8.31
C VAL A 256 6.87 -6.63 -7.95
N PHE A 257 7.14 -6.75 -6.67
CA PHE A 257 8.05 -7.70 -6.08
C PHE A 257 7.28 -8.84 -5.41
N CYS A 258 7.62 -10.08 -5.69
CA CYS A 258 6.90 -11.25 -5.20
C CYS A 258 7.78 -12.14 -4.35
N ARG A 259 7.21 -12.71 -3.29
CA ARG A 259 7.91 -13.64 -2.40
C ARG A 259 8.40 -14.90 -3.11
N ARG A 260 7.64 -15.44 -4.04
CA ARG A 260 8.04 -16.57 -4.87
C ARG A 260 8.53 -16.05 -6.20
N GLY A 261 9.85 -16.08 -6.39
CA GLY A 261 10.45 -15.86 -7.70
C GLY A 261 10.01 -16.96 -8.63
N ASN A 262 8.87 -16.79 -9.20
CA ASN A 262 8.50 -17.36 -10.49
C ASN A 262 7.15 -16.79 -10.94
N THR A 263 7.09 -16.49 -12.21
CA THR A 263 6.01 -16.17 -13.09
C THR A 263 4.69 -16.95 -12.86
N ASP A 264 4.70 -18.02 -12.07
CA ASP A 264 3.59 -18.97 -12.03
C ASP A 264 2.39 -18.49 -11.18
N LEU A 265 2.57 -17.80 -10.06
CA LEU A 265 1.43 -17.48 -9.19
C LEU A 265 0.69 -16.19 -9.58
N LEU A 266 1.40 -15.13 -9.98
CA LEU A 266 0.71 -13.94 -10.53
C LEU A 266 0.29 -14.20 -11.98
N SER A 267 1.06 -14.96 -12.76
CA SER A 267 0.61 -15.41 -14.07
C SER A 267 -0.48 -16.49 -13.96
N GLU A 268 -0.49 -17.34 -12.93
CA GLU A 268 -1.63 -18.22 -12.65
C GLU A 268 -2.81 -17.45 -12.09
N THR A 269 -2.60 -16.49 -11.19
CA THR A 269 -3.67 -15.62 -10.73
C THR A 269 -4.12 -14.71 -11.86
N ARG A 270 -3.24 -14.12 -12.62
CA ARG A 270 -3.56 -13.34 -13.83
C ARG A 270 -4.16 -14.20 -14.93
N ARG A 271 -3.67 -15.44 -15.17
CA ARG A 271 -4.28 -16.40 -16.10
C ARG A 271 -5.60 -16.96 -15.61
N TYR A 272 -5.72 -17.31 -14.35
CA TYR A 272 -6.98 -17.78 -13.77
C TYR A 272 -8.07 -16.71 -13.90
N PHE A 273 -7.74 -15.45 -13.78
CA PHE A 273 -8.64 -14.33 -13.94
C PHE A 273 -8.89 -13.98 -15.41
N ALA A 274 -7.90 -14.11 -16.29
CA ALA A 274 -8.07 -13.95 -17.73
C ALA A 274 -8.96 -15.05 -18.29
N ASP A 275 -8.79 -16.30 -17.86
CA ASP A 275 -9.64 -17.44 -18.25
C ASP A 275 -11.05 -17.30 -17.68
N SER A 276 -11.22 -16.80 -16.45
CA SER A 276 -12.53 -16.51 -15.87
C SER A 276 -13.24 -15.35 -16.59
N ALA A 277 -12.50 -14.32 -17.02
CA ALA A 277 -13.04 -13.23 -17.85
C ALA A 277 -13.39 -13.70 -19.28
N CYS A 278 -12.67 -14.69 -19.82
CA CYS A 278 -12.98 -15.30 -21.11
C CYS A 278 -14.30 -16.06 -21.07
N VAL A 279 -14.59 -16.75 -19.96
CA VAL A 279 -15.88 -17.46 -19.78
C VAL A 279 -17.08 -16.48 -19.73
N LEU A 280 -16.86 -15.25 -19.24
CA LEU A 280 -17.90 -14.21 -19.27
C LEU A 280 -18.03 -13.54 -20.66
N ARG A 281 -17.07 -13.73 -21.55
CA ARG A 281 -17.04 -13.15 -22.90
C ARG A 281 -17.77 -13.99 -23.94
N ASP A 282 -17.87 -15.31 -23.72
CA ASP A 282 -18.44 -16.28 -24.68
C ASP A 282 -19.86 -16.72 -24.34
N GLY A 283 -20.68 -15.83 -23.84
CA GLY A 283 -22.14 -15.98 -23.85
C GLY A 283 -22.72 -17.00 -22.88
N PHE A 284 -23.67 -16.51 -22.11
CA PHE A 284 -24.64 -17.30 -21.35
C PHE A 284 -25.04 -18.58 -22.06
N SER A 285 -24.46 -19.69 -21.70
CA SER A 285 -25.02 -21.01 -21.83
C SER A 285 -24.96 -21.69 -20.48
N VAL A 286 -26.11 -21.70 -19.83
CA VAL A 286 -26.32 -22.40 -18.56
C VAL A 286 -26.27 -23.89 -18.85
N GLU A 287 -25.11 -24.50 -18.64
CA GLU A 287 -25.07 -25.94 -18.38
C GLU A 287 -24.80 -26.16 -16.89
N GLN A 288 -25.83 -26.59 -16.21
CA GLN A 288 -25.80 -27.06 -14.84
C GLN A 288 -24.84 -28.24 -14.73
N LYS A 289 -23.72 -28.11 -14.03
CA LYS A 289 -22.95 -29.25 -13.53
C LYS A 289 -23.33 -29.54 -12.08
N PRO A 290 -23.38 -30.83 -11.70
CA PRO A 290 -23.98 -31.26 -10.44
C PRO A 290 -23.13 -30.89 -9.24
N VAL A 291 -23.82 -30.45 -8.18
CA VAL A 291 -23.29 -30.19 -6.82
C VAL A 291 -22.76 -31.52 -6.27
N VAL A 292 -21.45 -31.60 -6.06
CA VAL A 292 -20.86 -32.65 -5.23
C VAL A 292 -20.90 -32.15 -3.78
N ARG A 293 -21.71 -32.81 -2.96
CA ARG A 293 -21.69 -32.65 -1.49
C ARG A 293 -20.54 -33.47 -0.93
N PHE A 294 -19.73 -32.80 -0.09
CA PHE A 294 -18.98 -33.45 0.97
C PHE A 294 -19.29 -32.74 2.28
#